data_fa09216464bf3b19411f31a74a83af2b
#
_entry.id   fa09216464bf3b19411f31a74a83af2b
#
_cell.length_a   1.000
_cell.length_b   1.000
_cell.length_c   1.000
_cell.angle_alpha   90.00
_cell.angle_beta   90.00
_cell.angle_gamma   90.00
#
_symmetry.space_group_name_H-M   'P 1'
#
loop_
_entity.id
_entity.type
_entity.pdbx_description
1 polymer ?
#
loop_
_entity_poly.entity_id
_entity_poly.type
_entity_poly.pdbx_seq_one_letter_code
_entity_poly.pdbx_strand_id
1 'polypeptide(L)'
;MLVVERSDPKEPQATALLRASHALMQSLFPPEDNSFLSIEELCAPNVHFYVARRGARVLGTGALAVKRGYGEIKSMFVDPNARGQGVADALLRALHDLARELELGDIKLETGNSLDAALRLYRRHGFTACGPFGDYIANDSSIFMTKTP
;
A
#
# COMPACT_ATOMS: atom_id res chain seq x y z
N MET A 1 -7.77 -12.24 17.10
CA MET A 1 -8.52 -11.86 15.89
C MET A 1 -7.84 -10.68 15.22
N LEU A 2 -7.67 -10.75 13.92
CA LEU A 2 -7.10 -9.67 13.14
C LEU A 2 -8.20 -8.65 12.77
N VAL A 3 -7.98 -7.38 13.10
CA VAL A 3 -8.92 -6.30 12.80
C VAL A 3 -8.24 -5.29 11.88
N VAL A 4 -8.91 -4.92 10.79
CA VAL A 4 -8.45 -3.87 9.87
C VAL A 4 -9.37 -2.67 10.04
N GLU A 5 -8.78 -1.50 10.31
CA GLU A 5 -9.55 -0.29 10.56
C GLU A 5 -8.81 0.97 10.14
N ARG A 6 -9.56 2.04 9.97
CA ARG A 6 -8.97 3.36 9.72
C ARG A 6 -8.13 3.79 10.92
N SER A 7 -7.04 4.47 10.64
CA SER A 7 -6.13 4.95 11.68
C SER A 7 -5.44 6.23 11.23
N ASP A 8 -4.70 6.83 12.15
CA ASP A 8 -3.89 8.01 11.89
C ASP A 8 -2.46 7.57 11.57
N PRO A 9 -1.87 8.01 10.45
CA PRO A 9 -0.46 7.71 10.15
C PRO A 9 0.51 8.15 11.25
N LYS A 10 0.12 9.11 12.09
CA LYS A 10 0.94 9.62 13.20
C LYS A 10 0.78 8.82 14.49
N GLU A 11 -0.09 7.82 14.52
CA GLU A 11 -0.18 6.91 15.64
C GLU A 11 1.19 6.21 15.82
N PRO A 12 1.73 6.10 17.05
CA PRO A 12 3.13 5.67 17.24
C PRO A 12 3.51 4.35 16.59
N GLN A 13 2.67 3.33 16.67
CA GLN A 13 2.96 2.03 16.05
C GLN A 13 2.88 2.10 14.53
N ALA A 14 1.92 2.85 13.98
CA ALA A 14 1.81 3.06 12.54
C ALA A 14 3.03 3.82 12.02
N THR A 15 3.42 4.89 12.70
CA THR A 15 4.62 5.66 12.35
C THR A 15 5.87 4.78 12.32
N ALA A 16 6.03 3.90 13.31
CA ALA A 16 7.20 3.00 13.38
C ALA A 16 7.24 2.06 12.16
N LEU A 17 6.10 1.48 11.77
CA LEU A 17 6.02 0.61 10.60
C LEU A 17 6.27 1.39 9.31
N LEU A 18 5.71 2.59 9.18
CA LEU A 18 5.92 3.43 8.00
C LEU A 18 7.40 3.81 7.84
N ARG A 19 8.07 4.17 8.92
CA ARG A 19 9.51 4.47 8.89
C ARG A 19 10.33 3.25 8.49
N ALA A 20 9.99 2.07 9.00
CA ALA A 20 10.65 0.82 8.61
C ALA A 20 10.46 0.53 7.12
N SER A 21 9.25 0.76 6.60
CA SER A 21 8.94 0.61 5.18
C SER A 21 9.78 1.56 4.32
N HIS A 22 9.83 2.84 4.69
CA HIS A 22 10.60 3.84 3.95
C HIS A 22 12.09 3.50 3.95
N ALA A 23 12.64 3.07 5.08
CA ALA A 23 14.04 2.66 5.18
C ALA A 23 14.33 1.46 4.27
N LEU A 24 13.43 0.50 4.20
CA LEU A 24 13.56 -0.66 3.32
C LEU A 24 13.60 -0.21 1.84
N MET A 25 12.68 0.65 1.44
CA MET A 25 12.64 1.15 0.06
C MET A 25 13.92 1.91 -0.29
N GLN A 26 14.40 2.74 0.62
CA GLN A 26 15.66 3.49 0.44
C GLN A 26 16.87 2.57 0.33
N SER A 27 16.85 1.40 0.99
CA SER A 27 17.93 0.43 0.92
C SER A 27 17.92 -0.40 -0.36
N LEU A 28 16.76 -0.57 -1.00
CA LEU A 28 16.58 -1.44 -2.15
C LEU A 28 16.63 -0.72 -3.50
N PHE A 29 16.28 0.55 -3.53
CA PHE A 29 16.09 1.30 -4.77
C PHE A 29 16.81 2.65 -4.74
N PRO A 30 17.28 3.17 -5.90
CA PRO A 30 17.85 4.52 -5.97
C PRO A 30 16.81 5.56 -5.53
N PRO A 31 17.25 6.69 -4.94
CA PRO A 31 16.32 7.74 -4.48
C PRO A 31 15.33 8.23 -5.54
N GLU A 32 15.78 8.34 -6.79
CA GLU A 32 14.94 8.80 -7.90
C GLU A 32 13.83 7.82 -8.28
N ASP A 33 13.95 6.54 -7.90
CA ASP A 33 12.94 5.51 -8.15
C ASP A 33 11.98 5.32 -6.98
N ASN A 34 12.20 6.00 -5.85
CA ASN A 34 11.32 5.91 -4.69
C ASN A 34 10.14 6.86 -4.83
N SER A 35 8.92 6.33 -4.69
CA SER A 35 7.67 7.07 -4.87
C SER A 35 6.74 6.96 -3.67
N PHE A 36 7.26 6.59 -2.49
CA PHE A 36 6.42 6.47 -1.31
C PHE A 36 5.98 7.84 -0.79
N LEU A 37 4.79 7.86 -0.16
CA LEU A 37 4.29 9.06 0.50
C LEU A 37 4.94 9.22 1.87
N SER A 38 5.27 10.45 2.23
CA SER A 38 5.70 10.78 3.60
C SER A 38 4.54 10.59 4.58
N ILE A 39 4.85 10.57 5.88
CA ILE A 39 3.81 10.48 6.92
C ILE A 39 2.85 11.67 6.81
N GLU A 40 3.35 12.88 6.55
CA GLU A 40 2.50 14.06 6.35
C GLU A 40 1.60 13.93 5.12
N GLU A 41 2.14 13.44 4.01
CA GLU A 41 1.34 13.23 2.79
C GLU A 41 0.24 12.18 2.99
N LEU A 42 0.49 11.16 3.81
CA LEU A 42 -0.52 10.16 4.16
C LEU A 42 -1.68 10.73 4.96
N CYS A 43 -1.52 11.89 5.58
CA CYS A 43 -2.57 12.57 6.34
C CYS A 43 -3.50 13.42 5.44
N ALA A 44 -3.26 13.49 4.14
CA ALA A 44 -4.08 14.30 3.23
C ALA A 44 -5.54 13.79 3.18
N PRO A 45 -6.52 14.68 2.96
CA PRO A 45 -7.93 14.29 2.98
C PRO A 45 -8.32 13.21 1.96
N ASN A 46 -7.61 13.12 0.83
CA ASN A 46 -7.88 12.12 -0.20
C ASN A 46 -7.19 10.79 0.05
N VAL A 47 -6.45 10.65 1.15
CA VAL A 47 -5.76 9.41 1.52
C VAL A 47 -6.50 8.74 2.65
N HIS A 48 -6.94 7.51 2.42
CA HIS A 48 -7.59 6.67 3.44
C HIS A 48 -6.55 5.69 3.98
N PHE A 49 -6.12 5.91 5.22
CA PHE A 49 -5.07 5.13 5.85
C PHE A 49 -5.66 4.09 6.80
N TYR A 50 -5.19 2.84 6.68
CA TYR A 50 -5.64 1.71 7.46
C TYR A 50 -4.48 1.01 8.15
N VAL A 51 -4.80 0.41 9.30
CA VAL A 51 -3.88 -0.51 9.98
C VAL A 51 -4.58 -1.85 10.19
N ALA A 52 -3.80 -2.90 10.26
CA ALA A 52 -4.24 -4.22 10.73
C ALA A 52 -3.64 -4.43 12.11
N ARG A 53 -4.50 -4.81 13.07
CA ARG A 53 -4.05 -5.03 14.45
C ARG A 53 -4.58 -6.36 15.00
N ARG A 54 -3.83 -6.89 15.94
CA ARG A 54 -4.28 -8.01 16.77
C ARG A 54 -4.18 -7.54 18.23
N GLY A 55 -5.34 -7.35 18.88
CA GLY A 55 -5.37 -6.66 20.16
C GLY A 55 -4.83 -5.23 20.02
N ALA A 56 -3.92 -4.85 20.91
CA ALA A 56 -3.32 -3.52 20.91
C ALA A 56 -2.12 -3.39 19.94
N ARG A 57 -1.71 -4.49 19.28
CA ARG A 57 -0.50 -4.47 18.44
C ARG A 57 -0.86 -4.25 16.97
N VAL A 58 -0.26 -3.24 16.37
CA VAL A 58 -0.38 -2.96 14.94
C VAL A 58 0.62 -3.82 14.19
N LEU A 59 0.14 -4.61 13.23
CA LEU A 59 0.94 -5.58 12.49
C LEU A 59 1.22 -5.16 11.04
N GLY A 60 0.45 -4.23 10.50
CA GLY A 60 0.64 -3.78 9.13
C GLY A 60 -0.11 -2.50 8.82
N THR A 61 0.25 -1.90 7.70
CA THR A 61 -0.35 -0.66 7.18
C THR A 61 -0.75 -0.83 5.73
N GLY A 62 -1.64 0.04 5.28
CA GLY A 62 -2.00 0.18 3.88
C GLY A 62 -2.84 1.43 3.69
N ALA A 63 -2.81 2.00 2.50
CA ALA A 63 -3.57 3.22 2.21
C ALA A 63 -4.12 3.19 0.80
N LEU A 64 -5.25 3.89 0.60
CA LEU A 64 -5.83 4.16 -0.70
C LEU A 64 -5.85 5.67 -0.91
N ALA A 65 -5.06 6.15 -1.86
CA ALA A 65 -5.08 7.55 -2.28
C ALA A 65 -6.09 7.69 -3.42
N VAL A 66 -7.15 8.46 -3.19
CA VAL A 66 -8.21 8.65 -4.19
C VAL A 66 -7.75 9.70 -5.19
N LYS A 67 -7.70 9.30 -6.44
CA LYS A 67 -7.33 10.13 -7.58
C LYS A 67 -8.56 10.31 -8.48
N ARG A 68 -8.37 11.00 -9.60
CA ARG A 68 -9.46 11.21 -10.55
C ARG A 68 -9.76 9.90 -11.30
N GLY A 69 -10.84 9.23 -10.91
CA GLY A 69 -11.32 8.00 -11.57
C GLY A 69 -10.68 6.70 -11.09
N TYR A 70 -9.67 6.76 -10.21
CA TYR A 70 -9.05 5.55 -9.66
C TYR A 70 -8.55 5.77 -8.24
N GLY A 71 -8.25 4.67 -7.56
CA GLY A 71 -7.56 4.71 -6.27
C GLY A 71 -6.19 4.09 -6.39
N GLU A 72 -5.21 4.68 -5.74
CA GLU A 72 -3.85 4.16 -5.73
C GLU A 72 -3.51 3.55 -4.38
N ILE A 73 -3.11 2.28 -4.38
CA ILE A 73 -2.61 1.59 -3.18
C ILE A 73 -1.24 2.17 -2.83
N LYS A 74 -1.10 2.60 -1.57
CA LYS A 74 0.15 3.16 -1.04
C LYS A 74 0.48 2.52 0.29
N SER A 75 1.76 2.54 0.65
CA SER A 75 2.25 2.22 1.99
C SER A 75 1.83 0.84 2.51
N MET A 76 1.73 -0.14 1.63
CA MET A 76 1.49 -1.53 2.02
C MET A 76 2.75 -2.09 2.68
N PHE A 77 2.65 -2.41 3.95
CA PHE A 77 3.77 -2.95 4.71
C PHE A 77 3.29 -3.82 5.86
N VAL A 78 3.95 -4.94 6.09
CA VAL A 78 3.66 -5.84 7.20
C VAL A 78 4.91 -5.97 8.06
N ASP A 79 4.72 -5.89 9.38
CA ASP A 79 5.80 -6.16 10.34
C ASP A 79 6.45 -7.50 9.97
N PRO A 80 7.78 -7.55 9.81
CA PRO A 80 8.47 -8.79 9.45
C PRO A 80 8.14 -9.97 10.36
N ASN A 81 7.83 -9.72 11.64
CA ASN A 81 7.47 -10.76 12.60
C ASN A 81 6.03 -11.27 12.43
N ALA A 82 5.23 -10.60 11.62
CA ALA A 82 3.83 -10.97 11.37
C ALA A 82 3.58 -11.49 9.95
N ARG A 83 4.63 -11.71 9.17
CA ARG A 83 4.50 -12.24 7.80
C ARG A 83 3.95 -13.67 7.82
N GLY A 84 3.22 -14.02 6.75
CA GLY A 84 2.60 -15.33 6.61
C GLY A 84 1.34 -15.52 7.45
N GLN A 85 0.81 -14.47 8.05
CA GLN A 85 -0.39 -14.51 8.90
C GLN A 85 -1.63 -13.88 8.26
N GLY A 86 -1.58 -13.56 6.97
CA GLY A 86 -2.71 -13.00 6.24
C GLY A 86 -2.94 -11.50 6.45
N VAL A 87 -1.97 -10.79 7.03
CA VAL A 87 -2.11 -9.35 7.34
C VAL A 87 -2.25 -8.53 6.06
N ALA A 88 -1.37 -8.74 5.09
CA ALA A 88 -1.42 -8.01 3.81
C ALA A 88 -2.69 -8.32 3.03
N ASP A 89 -3.13 -9.59 3.01
CA ASP A 89 -4.39 -9.98 2.37
C ASP A 89 -5.58 -9.26 2.99
N ALA A 90 -5.63 -9.17 4.31
CA ALA A 90 -6.72 -8.50 5.02
C ALA A 90 -6.75 -7.00 4.72
N LEU A 91 -5.59 -6.35 4.73
CA LEU A 91 -5.46 -4.92 4.36
C LEU A 91 -5.91 -4.68 2.93
N LEU A 92 -5.45 -5.51 2.00
CA LEU A 92 -5.76 -5.33 0.59
C LEU A 92 -7.26 -5.54 0.32
N ARG A 93 -7.90 -6.50 0.98
CA ARG A 93 -9.36 -6.70 0.90
C ARG A 93 -10.11 -5.47 1.40
N ALA A 94 -9.68 -4.88 2.52
CA ALA A 94 -10.33 -3.69 3.07
C ALA A 94 -10.21 -2.49 2.11
N LEU A 95 -9.05 -2.30 1.49
CA LEU A 95 -8.85 -1.23 0.51
C LEU A 95 -9.65 -1.46 -0.76
N HIS A 96 -9.77 -2.71 -1.18
CA HIS A 96 -10.60 -3.10 -2.32
C HIS A 96 -12.09 -2.81 -2.06
N ASP A 97 -12.58 -3.16 -0.87
CA ASP A 97 -13.96 -2.88 -0.48
C ASP A 97 -14.23 -1.37 -0.43
N LEU A 98 -13.28 -0.59 0.09
CA LEU A 98 -13.37 0.86 0.08
C LEU A 98 -13.46 1.42 -1.34
N ALA A 99 -12.64 0.92 -2.26
CA ALA A 99 -12.68 1.35 -3.65
C ALA A 99 -14.05 1.08 -4.29
N ARG A 100 -14.68 -0.04 -3.96
CA ARG A 100 -16.05 -0.34 -4.39
C ARG A 100 -17.06 0.64 -3.81
N GLU A 101 -16.98 0.92 -2.51
CA GLU A 101 -17.86 1.88 -1.84
C GLU A 101 -17.75 3.26 -2.47
N LEU A 102 -16.55 3.67 -2.86
CA LEU A 102 -16.30 4.96 -3.51
C LEU A 102 -16.55 4.95 -5.02
N GLU A 103 -16.97 3.80 -5.56
CA GLU A 103 -17.29 3.64 -6.98
C GLU A 103 -16.13 4.01 -7.91
N LEU A 104 -14.91 3.67 -7.52
CA LEU A 104 -13.73 3.92 -8.31
C LEU A 104 -13.65 2.93 -9.49
N GLY A 105 -13.27 3.42 -10.66
CA GLY A 105 -13.18 2.60 -11.87
C GLY A 105 -12.04 1.59 -11.84
N ASP A 106 -10.90 1.97 -11.26
CA ASP A 106 -9.71 1.14 -11.16
C ASP A 106 -9.04 1.31 -9.80
N ILE A 107 -8.33 0.27 -9.39
CA ILE A 107 -7.32 0.33 -8.34
C ILE A 107 -5.97 0.12 -9.00
N LYS A 108 -5.02 0.99 -8.71
CA LYS A 108 -3.68 0.94 -9.30
C LYS A 108 -2.62 0.97 -8.22
N LEU A 109 -1.43 0.49 -8.54
CA LEU A 109 -0.29 0.53 -7.65
C LEU A 109 1.02 0.56 -8.42
N GLU A 110 2.04 1.05 -7.75
CA GLU A 110 3.42 0.93 -8.18
C GLU A 110 4.17 0.14 -7.13
N THR A 111 4.98 -0.82 -7.53
CA THR A 111 5.79 -1.63 -6.62
C THR A 111 7.18 -1.85 -7.21
N GLY A 112 8.12 -2.31 -6.38
CA GLY A 112 9.47 -2.57 -6.83
C GLY A 112 9.60 -3.94 -7.51
N ASN A 113 10.42 -4.01 -8.54
CA ASN A 113 10.63 -5.24 -9.31
C ASN A 113 11.35 -6.34 -8.53
N SER A 114 11.99 -6.01 -7.41
CA SER A 114 12.66 -6.98 -6.54
C SER A 114 11.79 -7.43 -5.35
N LEU A 115 10.57 -6.91 -5.23
CA LEU A 115 9.64 -7.24 -4.15
C LEU A 115 8.77 -8.43 -4.54
N ASP A 116 9.37 -9.63 -4.62
CA ASP A 116 8.71 -10.82 -5.17
C ASP A 116 7.46 -11.23 -4.39
N ALA A 117 7.50 -11.14 -3.05
CA ALA A 117 6.34 -11.47 -2.22
C ALA A 117 5.17 -10.52 -2.46
N ALA A 118 5.46 -9.23 -2.63
CA ALA A 118 4.44 -8.23 -2.96
C ALA A 118 3.84 -8.48 -4.34
N LEU A 119 4.66 -8.79 -5.33
CA LEU A 119 4.18 -9.12 -6.69
C LEU A 119 3.25 -10.34 -6.67
N ARG A 120 3.60 -11.39 -5.92
CA ARG A 120 2.75 -12.56 -5.77
C ARG A 120 1.42 -12.22 -5.10
N LEU A 121 1.47 -11.39 -4.05
CA LEU A 121 0.28 -10.93 -3.35
C LEU A 121 -0.67 -10.21 -4.30
N TYR A 122 -0.16 -9.22 -5.03
CA TYR A 122 -1.01 -8.42 -5.93
C TYR A 122 -1.60 -9.27 -7.05
N ARG A 123 -0.81 -10.15 -7.66
CA ARG A 123 -1.31 -11.07 -8.70
C ARG A 123 -2.39 -12.00 -8.16
N ARG A 124 -2.23 -12.50 -6.93
CA ARG A 124 -3.21 -13.35 -6.26
C ARG A 124 -4.54 -12.61 -6.04
N HIS A 125 -4.49 -11.29 -5.86
CA HIS A 125 -5.68 -10.45 -5.72
C HIS A 125 -6.23 -9.93 -7.04
N GLY A 126 -5.71 -10.39 -8.16
CA GLY A 126 -6.25 -10.07 -9.48
C GLY A 126 -5.63 -8.86 -10.16
N PHE A 127 -4.57 -8.29 -9.61
CA PHE A 127 -3.83 -7.22 -10.28
C PHE A 127 -3.04 -7.75 -11.47
N THR A 128 -3.03 -6.99 -12.55
CA THR A 128 -2.26 -7.29 -13.75
C THR A 128 -1.34 -6.13 -14.09
N ALA A 129 -0.26 -6.41 -14.82
CA ALA A 129 0.69 -5.39 -15.21
C ALA A 129 0.06 -4.35 -16.12
N CYS A 130 0.44 -3.09 -15.93
CA CYS A 130 0.04 -1.99 -16.80
C CYS A 130 1.21 -1.02 -16.99
N GLY A 131 1.01 0.01 -17.81
CA GLY A 131 2.00 1.08 -17.97
C GLY A 131 1.95 2.08 -16.81
N PRO A 132 2.90 3.03 -16.77
CA PRO A 132 2.88 4.10 -15.79
C PRO A 132 1.56 4.88 -15.84
N PHE A 133 1.12 5.34 -14.68
CA PHE A 133 -0.12 6.12 -14.55
C PHE A 133 0.15 7.37 -13.71
N GLY A 134 -0.78 8.32 -13.74
CA GLY A 134 -0.63 9.59 -13.02
C GLY A 134 0.64 10.32 -13.47
N ASP A 135 1.43 10.76 -12.51
CA ASP A 135 2.69 11.47 -12.77
C ASP A 135 3.91 10.54 -12.84
N TYR A 136 3.70 9.23 -12.77
CA TYR A 136 4.80 8.27 -12.83
C TYR A 136 5.46 8.23 -14.19
N ILE A 137 6.78 8.04 -14.18
CA ILE A 137 7.60 7.79 -15.36
C ILE A 137 8.19 6.40 -15.24
N ALA A 138 8.24 5.66 -16.34
CA ALA A 138 8.86 4.34 -16.34
C ALA A 138 10.33 4.45 -15.93
N ASN A 139 10.79 3.49 -15.11
CA ASN A 139 12.18 3.38 -14.65
C ASN A 139 12.55 1.91 -14.50
N ASP A 140 13.81 1.64 -14.15
CA ASP A 140 14.32 0.27 -14.08
C ASP A 140 13.84 -0.51 -12.84
N SER A 141 13.25 0.17 -11.87
CA SER A 141 12.86 -0.44 -10.59
C SER A 141 11.36 -0.66 -10.44
N SER A 142 10.53 0.11 -11.14
CA SER A 142 9.08 0.15 -10.90
C SER A 142 8.29 -0.80 -11.79
N ILE A 143 7.34 -1.50 -11.17
CA ILE A 143 6.30 -2.26 -11.84
C ILE A 143 4.96 -1.60 -11.51
N PHE A 144 4.14 -1.36 -12.54
CA PHE A 144 2.82 -0.76 -12.39
C PHE A 144 1.75 -1.83 -12.62
N MET A 145 0.74 -1.82 -11.76
CA MET A 145 -0.33 -2.82 -11.81
C MET A 145 -1.69 -2.17 -11.65
N THR A 146 -2.71 -2.82 -12.19
CA THR A 146 -4.08 -2.32 -12.15
C THR A 146 -5.06 -3.45 -11.96
N LYS A 147 -6.24 -3.11 -11.42
CA LYS A 147 -7.35 -4.03 -11.22
C LYS A 147 -8.65 -3.24 -11.21
N THR A 148 -9.72 -3.81 -11.78
CA THR A 148 -11.08 -3.29 -11.61
C THR A 148 -11.65 -3.80 -10.29
N PRO A 149 -12.15 -2.93 -9.40
CA PRO A 149 -12.73 -3.35 -8.12
C PRO A 149 -13.93 -4.25 -8.22
#